data_8d0a9d43696d0c01d9460ab8f7865ef3
#
_entry.id   8d0a9d43696d0c01d9460ab8f7865ef3
#
_cell.length_a   1.000
_cell.length_b   1.000
_cell.length_c   1.000
_cell.angle_alpha   90.00
_cell.angle_beta   90.00
_cell.angle_gamma   90.00
#
_symmetry.space_group_name_H-M   'P 1'
#
loop_
_entity.id
_entity.type
_entity.pdbx_description
1 polymer ?
#
loop_
_entity_poly.entity_id
_entity_poly.type
_entity_poly.pdbx_seq_one_letter_code
_entity_poly.pdbx_strand_id
1 'polypeptide(L)'
;MNVAIVKYNAGNIFSVINAVKRLGIEPILTDSAEELRKADKVIFPGQGEANTTMKYLRERGLDAVITSLTQPVLGICIGMQLMCRHSEEYDTDCLGIFDIDVKRFAPTQHAEKVPHMGWNTIENCKSAIFKGFEKPEFVYFIHSFYAPYQPDYTIATTHYIQPYSAALHKDNFYATQFHPEKSGSVGERILKNFFEL
;
A
#
# COMPACT_ATOMS: atom_id res chain seq x y z
N MET A 1 -12.15 9.25 15.91
CA MET A 1 -11.10 8.42 15.31
C MET A 1 -10.05 9.34 14.73
N ASN A 2 -8.81 9.19 15.17
CA ASN A 2 -7.66 9.96 14.72
C ASN A 2 -6.91 9.15 13.65
N VAL A 3 -6.80 9.69 12.44
CA VAL A 3 -6.09 9.05 11.33
C VAL A 3 -4.83 9.84 11.03
N ALA A 4 -3.67 9.18 11.05
CA ALA A 4 -2.40 9.78 10.64
C ALA A 4 -2.00 9.26 9.26
N ILE A 5 -1.47 10.16 8.44
CA ILE A 5 -0.83 9.83 7.16
C ILE A 5 0.65 10.11 7.34
N VAL A 6 1.49 9.11 7.08
CA VAL A 6 2.95 9.24 7.19
C VAL A 6 3.43 10.27 6.17
N LYS A 7 4.04 11.35 6.68
CA LYS A 7 4.67 12.37 5.87
C LYS A 7 6.10 11.96 5.56
N TYR A 8 6.39 11.85 4.30
CA TYR A 8 7.74 11.73 3.77
C TYR A 8 7.82 12.51 2.45
N ASN A 9 8.93 12.50 1.78
CA ASN A 9 9.10 13.21 0.50
C ASN A 9 8.35 12.48 -0.64
N ALA A 10 7.05 12.24 -0.42
CA ALA A 10 6.14 11.62 -1.37
C ALA A 10 5.59 12.63 -2.37
N GLY A 11 5.24 12.16 -3.56
CA GLY A 11 4.54 12.95 -4.56
C GLY A 11 3.12 13.37 -4.11
N ASN A 12 2.12 13.18 -4.95
CA ASN A 12 0.76 13.67 -4.72
C ASN A 12 0.01 12.96 -3.58
N ILE A 13 0.28 13.34 -2.33
CA ILE A 13 -0.42 12.86 -1.13
C ILE A 13 -1.85 13.40 -1.01
N PHE A 14 -2.18 14.48 -1.73
CA PHE A 14 -3.49 15.13 -1.64
C PHE A 14 -4.64 14.20 -2.07
N SER A 15 -4.40 13.28 -2.99
CA SER A 15 -5.43 12.30 -3.39
C SER A 15 -5.83 11.40 -2.22
N VAL A 16 -4.88 10.97 -1.40
CA VAL A 16 -5.14 10.16 -0.20
C VAL A 16 -5.87 11.00 0.85
N ILE A 17 -5.39 12.21 1.14
CA ILE A 17 -6.04 13.14 2.07
C ILE A 17 -7.50 13.37 1.67
N ASN A 18 -7.74 13.68 0.40
CA ASN A 18 -9.08 13.96 -0.10
C ASN A 18 -9.99 12.71 -0.05
N ALA A 19 -9.45 11.51 -0.29
CA ALA A 19 -10.22 10.28 -0.17
C ALA A 19 -10.65 10.03 1.29
N VAL A 20 -9.75 10.26 2.25
CA VAL A 20 -10.06 10.16 3.68
C VAL A 20 -11.10 11.22 4.11
N LYS A 21 -10.96 12.46 3.64
CA LYS A 21 -11.91 13.56 3.91
C LYS A 21 -13.31 13.27 3.36
N ARG A 22 -13.44 12.64 2.19
CA ARG A 22 -14.75 12.23 1.66
C ARG A 22 -15.49 11.24 2.57
N LEU A 23 -14.76 10.47 3.37
CA LEU A 23 -15.32 9.58 4.38
C LEU A 23 -15.63 10.30 5.72
N GLY A 24 -15.55 11.63 5.78
CA GLY A 24 -15.85 12.42 6.95
C GLY A 24 -14.73 12.43 8.00
N ILE A 25 -13.51 12.04 7.64
CA ILE A 25 -12.36 11.98 8.54
C ILE A 25 -11.37 13.08 8.15
N GLU A 26 -10.92 13.87 9.13
CA GLU A 26 -9.84 14.86 8.93
C GLU A 26 -8.50 14.20 9.34
N PRO A 27 -7.64 13.80 8.38
CA PRO A 27 -6.38 13.14 8.70
C PRO A 27 -5.30 14.14 9.06
N ILE A 28 -4.36 13.71 9.90
CA ILE A 28 -3.13 14.46 10.22
C ILE A 28 -2.01 13.95 9.32
N LEU A 29 -1.39 14.85 8.56
CA LEU A 29 -0.18 14.56 7.79
C LEU A 29 1.05 14.83 8.67
N THR A 30 1.79 13.78 9.06
CA THR A 30 2.86 13.92 10.06
C THR A 30 4.04 13.00 9.85
N ASP A 31 5.23 13.46 10.25
CA ASP A 31 6.45 12.69 10.46
C ASP A 31 6.84 12.61 11.96
N SER A 32 5.95 13.02 12.85
CA SER A 32 6.12 12.90 14.29
C SER A 32 5.85 11.48 14.77
N ALA A 33 6.86 10.85 15.39
CA ALA A 33 6.72 9.53 16.00
C ALA A 33 5.61 9.48 17.06
N GLU A 34 5.43 10.57 17.80
CA GLU A 34 4.40 10.68 18.85
C GLU A 34 3.00 10.68 18.25
N GLU A 35 2.76 11.48 17.20
CA GLU A 35 1.46 11.56 16.53
C GLU A 35 1.12 10.24 15.82
N LEU A 36 2.11 9.60 15.17
CA LEU A 36 1.92 8.30 14.53
C LEU A 36 1.51 7.23 15.56
N ARG A 37 2.14 7.19 16.74
CA ARG A 37 1.80 6.21 17.79
C ARG A 37 0.46 6.49 18.47
N LYS A 38 0.00 7.73 18.51
CA LYS A 38 -1.28 8.14 19.11
C LYS A 38 -2.48 8.01 18.16
N ALA A 39 -2.23 7.82 16.87
CA ALA A 39 -3.31 7.67 15.89
C ALA A 39 -4.03 6.32 16.08
N ASP A 40 -5.34 6.31 15.85
CA ASP A 40 -6.15 5.08 15.84
C ASP A 40 -5.88 4.24 14.59
N LYS A 41 -5.56 4.89 13.47
CA LYS A 41 -5.22 4.28 12.18
C LYS A 41 -4.09 5.06 11.52
N VAL A 42 -3.21 4.36 10.81
CA VAL A 42 -2.13 4.98 10.06
C VAL A 42 -2.21 4.58 8.59
N ILE A 43 -2.04 5.56 7.69
CA ILE A 43 -1.86 5.32 6.26
C ILE A 43 -0.40 5.60 5.91
N PHE A 44 0.26 4.63 5.31
CA PHE A 44 1.58 4.79 4.70
C PHE A 44 1.38 4.93 3.20
N PRO A 45 1.34 6.18 2.68
CA PRO A 45 0.92 6.47 1.31
C PRO A 45 1.99 6.05 0.29
N GLY A 46 1.61 6.02 -0.98
CA GLY A 46 2.41 5.42 -2.02
C GLY A 46 2.74 6.27 -3.21
N GLN A 47 3.65 7.24 -3.09
CA GLN A 47 4.24 7.90 -4.26
C GLN A 47 5.73 8.21 -4.00
N GLY A 48 6.60 7.74 -4.87
CA GLY A 48 8.04 7.87 -4.74
C GLY A 48 8.75 6.66 -5.30
N GLU A 49 10.01 6.52 -4.96
CA GLU A 49 10.83 5.35 -5.25
C GLU A 49 11.40 4.76 -3.95
N ALA A 50 11.75 3.48 -3.97
CA ALA A 50 12.09 2.74 -2.76
C ALA A 50 13.30 3.32 -2.03
N ASN A 51 14.40 3.58 -2.73
CA ASN A 51 15.67 3.98 -2.12
C ASN A 51 15.57 5.35 -1.43
N THR A 52 15.10 6.38 -2.13
CA THR A 52 14.98 7.72 -1.56
C THR A 52 14.00 7.78 -0.40
N THR A 53 12.92 6.98 -0.48
CA THR A 53 11.94 6.90 0.61
C THR A 53 12.54 6.21 1.83
N MET A 54 13.19 5.04 1.65
CA MET A 54 13.84 4.34 2.78
C MET A 54 14.94 5.16 3.41
N LYS A 55 15.74 5.90 2.63
CA LYS A 55 16.73 6.83 3.14
C LYS A 55 16.09 7.89 4.04
N TYR A 56 15.01 8.54 3.56
CA TYR A 56 14.27 9.53 4.33
C TYR A 56 13.74 8.96 5.66
N LEU A 57 13.15 7.76 5.62
CA LEU A 57 12.60 7.12 6.81
C LEU A 57 13.71 6.81 7.84
N ARG A 58 14.83 6.24 7.40
CA ARG A 58 15.98 5.91 8.27
C ARG A 58 16.62 7.13 8.90
N GLU A 59 16.84 8.19 8.13
CA GLU A 59 17.42 9.45 8.63
C GLU A 59 16.59 10.07 9.76
N ARG A 60 15.29 9.74 9.86
CA ARG A 60 14.35 10.25 10.88
C ARG A 60 13.90 9.20 11.89
N GLY A 61 14.42 7.98 11.78
CA GLY A 61 14.01 6.85 12.64
C GLY A 61 12.55 6.44 12.44
N LEU A 62 11.91 6.86 11.34
CA LEU A 62 10.52 6.53 11.02
C LEU A 62 10.35 5.06 10.63
N ASP A 63 11.37 4.42 10.10
CA ASP A 63 11.42 2.98 9.82
C ASP A 63 11.14 2.17 11.10
N ALA A 64 11.86 2.46 12.19
CA ALA A 64 11.63 1.83 13.48
C ALA A 64 10.26 2.20 14.09
N VAL A 65 9.79 3.43 13.88
CA VAL A 65 8.45 3.86 14.33
C VAL A 65 7.38 3.05 13.61
N ILE A 66 7.38 3.01 12.27
CA ILE A 66 6.36 2.32 11.48
C ILE A 66 6.30 0.84 11.83
N THR A 67 7.45 0.16 11.92
CA THR A 67 7.51 -1.27 12.25
C THR A 67 7.04 -1.59 13.67
N SER A 68 7.07 -0.61 14.58
CA SER A 68 6.63 -0.76 15.98
C SER A 68 5.16 -0.41 16.22
N LEU A 69 4.42 0.05 15.20
CA LEU A 69 3.02 0.40 15.34
C LEU A 69 2.17 -0.85 15.63
N THR A 70 1.20 -0.70 16.52
CA THR A 70 0.29 -1.80 16.93
C THR A 70 -1.13 -1.61 16.45
N GLN A 71 -1.53 -0.37 16.14
CA GLN A 71 -2.81 -0.06 15.50
C GLN A 71 -2.79 -0.43 14.01
N PRO A 72 -3.97 -0.56 13.35
CA PRO A 72 -4.01 -0.88 11.92
C PRO A 72 -3.27 0.14 11.07
N VAL A 73 -2.41 -0.37 10.17
CA VAL A 73 -1.61 0.40 9.21
C VAL A 73 -1.97 -0.04 7.80
N LEU A 74 -2.23 0.91 6.90
CA LEU A 74 -2.49 0.64 5.49
C LEU A 74 -1.38 1.19 4.60
N GLY A 75 -0.56 0.32 4.02
CA GLY A 75 0.40 0.67 2.96
C GLY A 75 -0.28 0.75 1.60
N ILE A 76 -0.02 1.82 0.83
CA ILE A 76 -0.58 2.00 -0.52
C ILE A 76 0.56 2.05 -1.53
N CYS A 77 0.51 1.24 -2.59
CA CYS A 77 1.45 1.18 -3.70
C CYS A 77 2.92 1.05 -3.23
N ILE A 78 3.75 2.10 -3.32
CA ILE A 78 5.12 2.06 -2.79
C ILE A 78 5.12 1.77 -1.28
N GLY A 79 4.13 2.26 -0.52
CA GLY A 79 3.97 1.94 0.89
C GLY A 79 3.84 0.44 1.15
N MET A 80 3.12 -0.31 0.29
CA MET A 80 3.09 -1.77 0.34
C MET A 80 4.47 -2.37 0.05
N GLN A 81 5.15 -1.89 -0.99
CA GLN A 81 6.47 -2.41 -1.39
C GLN A 81 7.52 -2.17 -0.31
N LEU A 82 7.48 -1.00 0.34
CA LEU A 82 8.38 -0.67 1.45
C LEU A 82 8.10 -1.48 2.73
N MET A 83 6.90 -2.01 2.92
CA MET A 83 6.60 -2.96 3.99
C MET A 83 7.18 -4.35 3.72
N CYS A 84 7.58 -4.68 2.49
CA CYS A 84 8.26 -5.92 2.17
C CYS A 84 9.70 -5.93 2.72
N ARG A 85 10.42 -7.02 2.55
CA ARG A 85 11.79 -7.17 3.02
C ARG A 85 12.77 -6.40 2.15
N HIS A 86 12.66 -6.54 0.83
CA HIS A 86 13.59 -6.01 -0.16
C HIS A 86 12.87 -5.62 -1.44
N SER A 87 13.43 -4.68 -2.19
CA SER A 87 12.94 -4.28 -3.51
C SER A 87 14.07 -4.27 -4.53
N GLU A 88 13.83 -4.85 -5.71
CA GLU A 88 14.74 -4.71 -6.85
C GLU A 88 14.87 -3.26 -7.34
N GLU A 89 13.99 -2.34 -6.90
CA GLU A 89 14.13 -0.93 -7.20
C GLU A 89 15.34 -0.35 -6.46
N TYR A 90 16.43 -0.15 -7.20
CA TYR A 90 17.73 0.31 -6.70
C TYR A 90 18.33 -0.59 -5.58
N ASP A 91 18.04 -1.90 -5.63
CA ASP A 91 18.58 -2.89 -4.68
C ASP A 91 18.40 -2.43 -3.22
N THR A 92 17.13 -2.16 -2.85
CA THR A 92 16.78 -1.46 -1.62
C THR A 92 16.29 -2.41 -0.55
N ASP A 93 16.97 -2.47 0.60
CA ASP A 93 16.41 -3.08 1.81
C ASP A 93 15.27 -2.22 2.36
N CYS A 94 14.14 -2.86 2.65
CA CYS A 94 12.93 -2.20 3.08
C CYS A 94 12.61 -2.48 4.57
N LEU A 95 11.34 -2.38 4.99
CA LEU A 95 10.95 -2.46 6.40
C LEU A 95 10.90 -3.91 6.95
N GLY A 96 10.81 -4.93 6.09
CA GLY A 96 10.82 -6.33 6.50
C GLY A 96 9.59 -6.83 7.26
N ILE A 97 8.45 -6.13 7.15
CA ILE A 97 7.18 -6.55 7.76
C ILE A 97 6.67 -7.82 7.06
N PHE A 98 6.66 -7.83 5.73
CA PHE A 98 6.39 -9.00 4.91
C PHE A 98 7.70 -9.60 4.42
N ASP A 99 7.89 -10.89 4.58
CA ASP A 99 9.08 -11.62 4.08
C ASP A 99 8.92 -11.89 2.56
N ILE A 100 8.96 -10.81 1.78
CA ILE A 100 8.77 -10.80 0.33
C ILE A 100 9.83 -9.90 -0.30
N ASP A 101 10.43 -10.37 -1.41
CA ASP A 101 11.25 -9.54 -2.29
C ASP A 101 10.39 -9.02 -3.44
N VAL A 102 10.26 -7.71 -3.50
CA VAL A 102 9.56 -7.00 -4.58
C VAL A 102 10.38 -7.09 -5.86
N LYS A 103 9.74 -7.50 -6.96
CA LYS A 103 10.36 -7.77 -8.25
C LYS A 103 9.96 -6.73 -9.29
N ARG A 104 10.82 -6.49 -10.28
CA ARG A 104 10.49 -5.69 -11.44
C ARG A 104 9.70 -6.54 -12.45
N PHE A 105 8.69 -5.96 -13.09
CA PHE A 105 8.07 -6.62 -14.24
C PHE A 105 9.06 -6.79 -15.38
N ALA A 106 9.08 -8.00 -15.96
CA ALA A 106 9.92 -8.36 -17.10
C ALA A 106 8.99 -8.77 -18.28
N PRO A 107 8.61 -7.83 -19.16
CA PRO A 107 7.79 -8.14 -20.33
C PRO A 107 8.44 -9.21 -21.22
N THR A 108 7.65 -10.18 -21.64
CA THR A 108 8.07 -11.23 -22.57
C THR A 108 7.52 -11.01 -23.98
N GLN A 109 6.53 -10.12 -24.12
CA GLN A 109 5.90 -9.77 -25.39
C GLN A 109 5.93 -8.26 -25.63
N HIS A 110 6.00 -7.84 -26.87
CA HIS A 110 6.06 -6.41 -27.25
C HIS A 110 4.80 -5.61 -26.82
N ALA A 111 3.66 -6.27 -26.67
CA ALA A 111 2.42 -5.65 -26.19
C ALA A 111 2.39 -5.36 -24.69
N GLU A 112 3.21 -6.06 -23.92
CA GLU A 112 3.31 -5.87 -22.48
C GLU A 112 4.15 -4.63 -22.16
N LYS A 113 3.59 -3.70 -21.42
CA LYS A 113 4.24 -2.43 -21.09
C LYS A 113 4.51 -2.32 -19.59
N VAL A 114 5.61 -1.69 -19.25
CA VAL A 114 5.94 -1.32 -17.86
C VAL A 114 6.08 0.20 -17.83
N PRO A 115 5.38 0.88 -16.90
CA PRO A 115 4.62 0.34 -15.77
C PRO A 115 3.28 -0.30 -16.15
N HIS A 116 2.77 -1.21 -15.28
CA HIS A 116 1.36 -1.56 -15.22
C HIS A 116 0.59 -0.29 -14.83
N MET A 117 -0.14 0.31 -15.76
CA MET A 117 -0.87 1.55 -15.55
C MET A 117 -2.29 1.44 -16.11
N GLY A 118 -3.28 1.63 -15.25
CA GLY A 118 -4.70 1.59 -15.62
C GLY A 118 -5.57 0.77 -14.67
N TRP A 119 -6.78 0.53 -15.10
CA TRP A 119 -7.77 -0.27 -14.39
C TRP A 119 -7.55 -1.75 -14.63
N ASN A 120 -7.56 -2.54 -13.56
CA ASN A 120 -7.49 -4.00 -13.63
C ASN A 120 -8.29 -4.60 -12.48
N THR A 121 -8.63 -5.88 -12.58
CA THR A 121 -9.42 -6.59 -11.58
C THR A 121 -8.56 -7.07 -10.43
N ILE A 122 -9.16 -7.09 -9.23
CA ILE A 122 -8.65 -7.85 -8.08
C ILE A 122 -9.58 -9.03 -7.83
N GLU A 123 -8.99 -10.15 -7.45
CA GLU A 123 -9.66 -11.43 -7.22
C GLU A 123 -9.18 -12.06 -5.92
N ASN A 124 -9.85 -13.14 -5.50
CA ASN A 124 -9.48 -13.89 -4.29
C ASN A 124 -9.37 -13.01 -3.03
N CYS A 125 -10.26 -12.05 -2.90
CA CYS A 125 -10.30 -11.09 -1.80
C CYS A 125 -10.66 -11.80 -0.47
N LYS A 126 -9.72 -11.88 0.47
CA LYS A 126 -9.84 -12.66 1.72
C LYS A 126 -9.46 -11.81 2.94
N SER A 127 -10.14 -10.72 3.20
CA SER A 127 -9.83 -9.90 4.37
C SER A 127 -10.98 -8.98 4.72
N ALA A 128 -11.02 -8.49 5.95
CA ALA A 128 -12.02 -7.54 6.41
C ALA A 128 -12.05 -6.26 5.56
N ILE A 129 -10.92 -5.80 5.02
CA ILE A 129 -10.88 -4.62 4.13
C ILE A 129 -11.63 -4.84 2.80
N PHE A 130 -11.90 -6.09 2.42
CA PHE A 130 -12.68 -6.48 1.24
C PHE A 130 -14.10 -6.95 1.57
N LYS A 131 -14.59 -6.61 2.76
CA LYS A 131 -15.97 -6.95 3.15
C LYS A 131 -16.98 -6.44 2.12
N GLY A 132 -17.88 -7.34 1.66
CA GLY A 132 -18.88 -7.06 0.63
C GLY A 132 -18.40 -7.23 -0.81
N PHE A 133 -17.21 -7.80 -1.02
CA PHE A 133 -16.69 -8.16 -2.35
C PHE A 133 -17.05 -9.62 -2.66
N GLU A 134 -18.02 -9.81 -3.54
CA GLU A 134 -18.51 -11.13 -3.95
C GLU A 134 -18.01 -11.57 -5.33
N LYS A 135 -17.43 -10.65 -6.06
CA LYS A 135 -16.94 -10.84 -7.43
C LYS A 135 -15.65 -10.02 -7.65
N PRO A 136 -14.91 -10.27 -8.75
CA PRO A 136 -13.80 -9.42 -9.13
C PRO A 136 -14.23 -7.96 -9.27
N GLU A 137 -13.43 -7.05 -8.71
CA GLU A 137 -13.69 -5.61 -8.73
C GLU A 137 -12.55 -4.88 -9.41
N PHE A 138 -12.86 -3.80 -10.15
CA PHE A 138 -11.87 -2.99 -10.83
C PHE A 138 -11.26 -1.95 -9.89
N VAL A 139 -9.92 -1.89 -9.90
CA VAL A 139 -9.13 -0.89 -9.16
C VAL A 139 -8.03 -0.30 -10.04
N TYR A 140 -7.47 0.83 -9.66
CA TYR A 140 -6.47 1.53 -10.44
C TYR A 140 -5.05 1.21 -9.99
N PHE A 141 -4.21 0.78 -10.93
CA PHE A 141 -2.79 0.47 -10.74
C PHE A 141 -1.90 1.48 -11.48
N ILE A 142 -0.72 1.76 -10.90
CA ILE A 142 0.39 2.42 -11.57
C ILE A 142 1.69 2.05 -10.87
N HIS A 143 2.40 1.02 -11.36
CA HIS A 143 3.64 0.54 -10.76
C HIS A 143 4.47 -0.30 -11.75
N SER A 144 5.79 -0.29 -11.56
CA SER A 144 6.76 -1.08 -12.35
C SER A 144 7.29 -2.30 -11.60
N PHE A 145 7.06 -2.34 -10.29
CA PHE A 145 7.50 -3.40 -9.39
C PHE A 145 6.30 -4.01 -8.68
N TYR A 146 6.37 -5.27 -8.30
CA TYR A 146 5.27 -6.03 -7.71
C TYR A 146 5.76 -6.99 -6.62
N ALA A 147 4.91 -7.30 -5.65
CA ALA A 147 5.13 -8.37 -4.69
C ALA A 147 4.65 -9.69 -5.30
N PRO A 148 5.52 -10.70 -5.48
CA PRO A 148 5.11 -12.04 -5.90
C PRO A 148 4.02 -12.61 -5.00
N TYR A 149 3.23 -13.53 -5.53
CA TYR A 149 2.23 -14.25 -4.72
C TYR A 149 2.91 -15.00 -3.57
N GLN A 150 2.45 -14.72 -2.34
CA GLN A 150 2.90 -15.39 -1.12
C GLN A 150 1.68 -15.81 -0.30
N PRO A 151 1.42 -17.14 -0.18
CA PRO A 151 0.19 -17.65 0.45
C PRO A 151 -0.07 -17.13 1.86
N ASP A 152 0.99 -16.92 2.64
CA ASP A 152 0.91 -16.51 4.05
C ASP A 152 0.46 -15.05 4.22
N TYR A 153 0.64 -14.22 3.19
CA TYR A 153 0.37 -12.79 3.28
C TYR A 153 -0.65 -12.28 2.27
N THR A 154 -0.81 -12.96 1.12
CA THR A 154 -1.65 -12.47 0.02
C THR A 154 -3.14 -12.56 0.37
N ILE A 155 -3.80 -11.41 0.38
CA ILE A 155 -5.24 -11.29 0.65
C ILE A 155 -6.07 -10.87 -0.56
N ALA A 156 -5.43 -10.50 -1.66
CA ALA A 156 -6.04 -10.35 -2.99
C ALA A 156 -4.99 -10.54 -4.07
N THR A 157 -5.41 -11.05 -5.22
CA THR A 157 -4.56 -11.29 -6.39
C THR A 157 -5.03 -10.49 -7.59
N THR A 158 -4.14 -10.29 -8.54
CA THR A 158 -4.42 -9.76 -9.87
C THR A 158 -3.46 -10.36 -10.87
N HIS A 159 -3.70 -10.16 -12.16
CA HIS A 159 -2.85 -10.65 -13.24
C HIS A 159 -2.43 -9.49 -14.16
N TYR A 160 -1.13 -9.31 -14.32
CA TYR A 160 -0.53 -8.45 -15.34
C TYR A 160 0.85 -8.98 -15.67
N ILE A 161 1.10 -9.36 -16.93
CA ILE A 161 2.28 -10.14 -17.34
C ILE A 161 2.30 -11.50 -16.64
N GLN A 162 2.13 -11.51 -15.33
CA GLN A 162 2.04 -12.69 -14.46
C GLN A 162 1.10 -12.43 -13.27
N PRO A 163 0.61 -13.48 -12.58
CA PRO A 163 -0.14 -13.32 -11.34
C PRO A 163 0.76 -12.76 -10.23
N TYR A 164 0.20 -11.87 -9.40
CA TYR A 164 0.93 -11.30 -8.25
C TYR A 164 -0.02 -10.87 -7.13
N SER A 165 0.54 -10.50 -5.97
CA SER A 165 -0.21 -10.02 -4.82
C SER A 165 -0.72 -8.60 -5.05
N ALA A 166 -2.03 -8.44 -5.23
CA ALA A 166 -2.67 -7.12 -5.30
C ALA A 166 -2.80 -6.48 -3.92
N ALA A 167 -2.88 -7.30 -2.86
CA ALA A 167 -2.92 -6.83 -1.48
C ALA A 167 -2.29 -7.86 -0.54
N LEU A 168 -1.71 -7.37 0.56
CA LEU A 168 -1.04 -8.13 1.61
C LEU A 168 -1.64 -7.82 2.97
N HIS A 169 -1.55 -8.79 3.91
CA HIS A 169 -1.92 -8.63 5.31
C HIS A 169 -1.02 -9.48 6.21
N LYS A 170 -0.57 -8.90 7.30
CA LYS A 170 0.09 -9.58 8.41
C LYS A 170 -0.14 -8.77 9.69
N ASP A 171 -0.68 -9.42 10.71
CA ASP A 171 -0.97 -8.80 12.01
C ASP A 171 -1.84 -7.54 11.85
N ASN A 172 -1.33 -6.37 12.23
CA ASN A 172 -2.00 -5.07 12.08
C ASN A 172 -1.65 -4.35 10.76
N PHE A 173 -0.81 -4.93 9.90
CA PHE A 173 -0.37 -4.32 8.65
C PHE A 173 -1.18 -4.84 7.46
N TYR A 174 -1.88 -3.93 6.80
CA TYR A 174 -2.59 -4.12 5.54
C TYR A 174 -1.87 -3.35 4.45
N ALA A 175 -1.90 -3.86 3.24
CA ALA A 175 -1.27 -3.16 2.13
C ALA A 175 -1.95 -3.47 0.80
N THR A 176 -2.03 -2.46 -0.10
CA THR A 176 -2.57 -2.57 -1.45
C THR A 176 -1.55 -2.09 -2.47
N GLN A 177 -1.36 -2.85 -3.57
CA GLN A 177 -0.54 -2.42 -4.70
C GLN A 177 -1.25 -1.38 -5.56
N PHE A 178 -2.55 -1.48 -5.64
CA PHE A 178 -3.40 -0.49 -6.29
C PHE A 178 -3.63 0.74 -5.39
N HIS A 179 -4.18 1.77 -5.99
CA HIS A 179 -4.50 3.04 -5.33
C HIS A 179 -6.00 3.10 -4.97
N PRO A 180 -6.41 2.77 -3.73
CA PRO A 180 -7.81 2.88 -3.34
C PRO A 180 -8.33 4.32 -3.50
N GLU A 181 -7.52 5.33 -3.23
CA GLU A 181 -7.86 6.75 -3.39
C GLU A 181 -8.16 7.16 -4.83
N LYS A 182 -7.80 6.30 -5.82
CA LYS A 182 -8.04 6.50 -7.26
C LYS A 182 -9.00 5.46 -7.84
N SER A 183 -9.54 4.57 -7.02
CA SER A 183 -10.33 3.42 -7.46
C SER A 183 -11.85 3.62 -7.32
N GLY A 184 -12.31 4.87 -7.31
CA GLY A 184 -13.74 5.21 -7.26
C GLY A 184 -14.46 4.63 -6.04
N SER A 185 -15.69 4.17 -6.21
CA SER A 185 -16.52 3.60 -5.14
C SER A 185 -15.96 2.30 -4.55
N VAL A 186 -15.23 1.51 -5.36
CA VAL A 186 -14.56 0.29 -4.90
C VAL A 186 -13.46 0.65 -3.90
N GLY A 187 -12.62 1.62 -4.25
CA GLY A 187 -11.56 2.11 -3.38
C GLY A 187 -12.08 2.79 -2.12
N GLU A 188 -13.18 3.55 -2.24
CA GLU A 188 -13.84 4.18 -1.10
C GLU A 188 -14.37 3.13 -0.11
N ARG A 189 -14.96 2.03 -0.60
CA ARG A 189 -15.39 0.89 0.23
C ARG A 189 -14.21 0.24 0.94
N ILE A 190 -13.07 0.04 0.28
CA ILE A 190 -11.87 -0.53 0.91
C ILE A 190 -11.37 0.38 2.03
N LEU A 191 -11.27 1.68 1.80
CA LEU A 191 -10.86 2.64 2.82
C LEU A 191 -11.85 2.67 3.99
N LYS A 192 -13.15 2.67 3.71
CA LYS A 192 -14.19 2.60 4.75
C LYS A 192 -14.04 1.34 5.60
N ASN A 193 -13.91 0.17 4.96
CA ASN A 193 -13.72 -1.09 5.67
C ASN A 193 -12.45 -1.09 6.53
N PHE A 194 -11.36 -0.48 6.04
CA PHE A 194 -10.12 -0.32 6.81
C PHE A 194 -10.33 0.55 8.05
N PHE A 195 -11.09 1.64 7.94
CA PHE A 195 -11.39 2.49 9.10
C PHE A 195 -12.36 1.85 10.10
N GLU A 196 -13.13 0.86 9.68
CA GLU A 196 -14.05 0.09 10.54
C GLU A 196 -13.37 -1.10 11.26
N LEU A 197 -12.07 -1.39 11.02
CA LEU A 197 -11.30 -2.39 11.76
C LEU A 197 -11.15 -1.97 13.27
#